data_6cc839501ae886f5e80a8f9ac72079c6
#
_entry.id   6cc839501ae886f5e80a8f9ac72079c6
#
_cell.length_a   1.000
_cell.length_b   1.000
_cell.length_c   1.000
_cell.angle_alpha   90.00
_cell.angle_beta   90.00
_cell.angle_gamma   90.00
#
_symmetry.space_group_name_H-M   'P 1'
#
loop_
_entity.id
_entity.type
_entity.pdbx_description
1 polymer ?
#
loop_
_entity_poly.entity_id
_entity_poly.type
_entity_poly.pdbx_seq_one_letter_code
_entity_poly.pdbx_strand_id
1 'polypeptide(L)'
;NNGFSNASYEEMPEIQKINFILDQKLDATPDQFEDEIFSDTLLTMQTIRKIQEDFGEEACNRYIISQCTSALNVIEVLALFKISGWNINEVNMDIVPLFETIDDLVKAPIVMKSLYELPSYKSHLKRRKNRQTIMLGFSDGTKDGGYLMANWMIYKAKEELSKMSKEYGIDVMFFD
;
A
#
# COMPACT_ATOMS: atom_id res chain seq x y z
N ASN A 1 -20.68 8.51 -15.33
CA ASN A 1 -21.57 9.41 -14.59
C ASN A 1 -22.39 8.64 -13.56
N ASN A 2 -21.76 8.04 -12.59
CA ASN A 2 -22.41 7.47 -11.41
C ASN A 2 -22.38 8.55 -10.33
N GLY A 3 -23.48 9.22 -10.13
CA GLY A 3 -23.89 10.32 -9.26
C GLY A 3 -23.23 10.60 -7.91
N PHE A 4 -21.97 10.27 -7.72
CA PHE A 4 -21.16 10.68 -6.58
C PHE A 4 -20.31 11.88 -6.98
N SER A 5 -20.53 13.01 -6.32
CA SER A 5 -19.61 14.16 -6.41
C SER A 5 -18.32 13.84 -5.66
N ASN A 6 -17.16 14.32 -6.12
CA ASN A 6 -15.88 14.21 -5.41
C ASN A 6 -15.99 14.63 -3.94
N ALA A 7 -16.80 15.66 -3.63
CA ALA A 7 -17.06 16.12 -2.28
C ALA A 7 -17.67 15.04 -1.37
N SER A 8 -18.51 14.16 -1.88
CA SER A 8 -19.11 13.09 -1.07
C SER A 8 -18.12 11.97 -0.70
N TYR A 9 -17.12 11.69 -1.56
CA TYR A 9 -16.09 10.69 -1.26
C TYR A 9 -15.13 11.19 -0.18
N GLU A 10 -14.69 12.45 -0.26
CA GLU A 10 -13.74 13.00 0.71
C GLU A 10 -14.29 13.04 2.14
N GLU A 11 -15.59 13.25 2.29
CA GLU A 11 -16.29 13.28 3.58
C GLU A 11 -16.56 11.88 4.17
N MET A 12 -16.38 10.80 3.39
CA MET A 12 -16.64 9.45 3.90
C MET A 12 -15.61 9.04 4.97
N PRO A 13 -16.04 8.32 6.02
CA PRO A 13 -15.12 7.61 6.90
C PRO A 13 -14.22 6.64 6.14
N GLU A 14 -12.99 6.42 6.60
CA GLU A 14 -11.98 5.58 5.93
C GLU A 14 -12.52 4.21 5.51
N ILE A 15 -13.21 3.52 6.40
CA ILE A 15 -13.78 2.19 6.11
C ILE A 15 -14.83 2.23 4.98
N GLN A 16 -15.58 3.33 4.85
CA GLN A 16 -16.53 3.49 3.75
C GLN A 16 -15.82 3.77 2.43
N LYS A 17 -14.75 4.56 2.44
CA LYS A 17 -13.88 4.77 1.27
C LYS A 17 -13.29 3.45 0.79
N ILE A 18 -12.76 2.63 1.70
CA ILE A 18 -12.20 1.32 1.39
C ILE A 18 -13.24 0.43 0.71
N ASN A 19 -14.43 0.30 1.29
CA ASN A 19 -15.50 -0.51 0.70
C ASN A 19 -15.94 0.03 -0.66
N PHE A 20 -16.11 1.35 -0.77
CA PHE A 20 -16.48 2.00 -2.02
C PHE A 20 -15.48 1.69 -3.14
N ILE A 21 -14.18 1.84 -2.89
CA ILE A 21 -13.12 1.58 -3.86
C ILE A 21 -13.09 0.11 -4.29
N LEU A 22 -13.23 -0.80 -3.35
CA LEU A 22 -13.19 -2.25 -3.63
C LEU A 22 -14.39 -2.73 -4.46
N ASP A 23 -15.56 -2.09 -4.30
CA ASP A 23 -16.78 -2.42 -5.02
C ASP A 23 -16.80 -1.87 -6.46
N GLN A 24 -15.92 -0.91 -6.80
CA GLN A 24 -15.89 -0.34 -8.14
C GLN A 24 -15.48 -1.40 -9.19
N LYS A 25 -16.22 -1.44 -10.28
CA LYS A 25 -15.90 -2.21 -11.49
C LYS A 25 -15.52 -1.23 -12.59
N LEU A 26 -14.34 -0.68 -12.49
CA LEU A 26 -13.82 0.27 -13.46
C LEU A 26 -12.59 -0.33 -14.14
N ASP A 27 -12.61 -0.36 -15.46
CA ASP A 27 -11.41 -0.53 -16.26
C ASP A 27 -11.06 0.83 -16.83
N ALA A 28 -9.80 1.23 -16.70
CA ALA A 28 -9.32 2.50 -17.18
C ALA A 28 -8.07 2.31 -18.03
N THR A 29 -7.98 3.08 -19.09
CA THR A 29 -6.77 3.17 -19.92
C THR A 29 -6.13 4.54 -19.78
N PRO A 30 -4.79 4.65 -19.89
CA PRO A 30 -4.07 5.91 -19.68
C PRO A 30 -4.59 7.06 -20.54
N ASP A 31 -4.97 6.78 -21.78
CA ASP A 31 -5.45 7.73 -22.78
C ASP A 31 -6.83 8.34 -22.47
N GLN A 32 -7.54 7.84 -21.48
CA GLN A 32 -8.83 8.38 -21.06
C GLN A 32 -8.72 9.58 -20.13
N PHE A 33 -7.51 9.91 -19.68
CA PHE A 33 -7.28 10.94 -18.66
C PHE A 33 -6.35 12.03 -19.18
N GLU A 34 -6.74 13.28 -18.96
CA GLU A 34 -5.90 14.46 -19.23
C GLU A 34 -4.83 14.70 -18.15
N ASP A 35 -5.02 14.11 -16.95
CA ASP A 35 -4.07 14.19 -15.85
C ASP A 35 -2.87 13.25 -16.15
N GLU A 36 -1.71 13.85 -16.43
CA GLU A 36 -0.48 13.15 -16.77
C GLU A 36 -0.01 12.21 -15.64
N ILE A 37 -0.15 12.62 -14.37
CA ILE A 37 0.31 11.81 -13.22
C ILE A 37 -0.54 10.56 -13.12
N PHE A 38 -1.86 10.69 -13.28
CA PHE A 38 -2.77 9.55 -13.22
C PHE A 38 -2.57 8.61 -14.42
N SER A 39 -2.42 9.18 -15.61
CA SER A 39 -2.12 8.44 -16.85
C SER A 39 -0.83 7.64 -16.73
N ASP A 40 0.27 8.27 -16.28
CA ASP A 40 1.56 7.63 -16.06
C ASP A 40 1.51 6.54 -14.98
N THR A 41 0.72 6.74 -13.93
CA THR A 41 0.51 5.74 -12.88
C THR A 41 -0.14 4.47 -13.46
N LEU A 42 -1.21 4.62 -14.25
CA LEU A 42 -1.86 3.48 -14.91
C LEU A 42 -0.93 2.79 -15.90
N LEU A 43 -0.18 3.56 -16.69
CA LEU A 43 0.82 3.03 -17.62
C LEU A 43 1.92 2.24 -16.90
N THR A 44 2.37 2.75 -15.75
CA THR A 44 3.34 2.05 -14.90
C THR A 44 2.79 0.69 -14.44
N MET A 45 1.57 0.63 -13.97
CA MET A 45 0.94 -0.63 -13.52
C MET A 45 0.74 -1.63 -14.66
N GLN A 46 0.38 -1.16 -15.85
CA GLN A 46 0.29 -2.00 -17.05
C GLN A 46 1.68 -2.49 -17.49
N THR A 47 2.71 -1.65 -17.40
CA THR A 47 4.10 -2.00 -17.70
C THR A 47 4.63 -3.06 -16.75
N ILE A 48 4.36 -2.94 -15.44
CA ILE A 48 4.70 -3.95 -14.44
C ILE A 48 4.10 -5.30 -14.82
N ARG A 49 2.82 -5.33 -15.20
CA ARG A 49 2.16 -6.56 -15.65
C ARG A 49 2.89 -7.20 -16.82
N LYS A 50 3.20 -6.42 -17.84
CA LYS A 50 3.94 -6.90 -19.01
C LYS A 50 5.33 -7.43 -18.66
N ILE A 51 6.05 -6.75 -17.76
CA ILE A 51 7.36 -7.22 -17.28
C ILE A 51 7.21 -8.58 -16.57
N GLN A 52 6.20 -8.75 -15.74
CA GLN A 52 5.97 -10.04 -15.08
C GLN A 52 5.56 -11.15 -16.06
N GLU A 53 4.77 -10.83 -17.09
CA GLU A 53 4.41 -11.77 -18.15
C GLU A 53 5.64 -12.20 -18.98
N ASP A 54 6.54 -11.29 -19.30
CA ASP A 54 7.71 -11.55 -20.14
C ASP A 54 8.88 -12.18 -19.37
N PHE A 55 9.10 -11.83 -18.11
CA PHE A 55 10.30 -12.16 -17.34
C PHE A 55 10.02 -12.89 -16.01
N GLY A 56 8.76 -13.10 -15.66
CA GLY A 56 8.34 -13.70 -14.41
C GLY A 56 8.15 -12.68 -13.27
N GLU A 57 7.45 -13.10 -12.23
CA GLU A 57 7.06 -12.26 -11.08
C GLU A 57 8.28 -11.61 -10.39
N GLU A 58 9.40 -12.32 -10.28
CA GLU A 58 10.58 -11.84 -9.56
C GLU A 58 11.24 -10.61 -10.20
N ALA A 59 10.98 -10.35 -11.48
CA ALA A 59 11.53 -9.18 -12.17
C ALA A 59 10.98 -7.86 -11.63
N CYS A 60 9.73 -7.86 -11.15
CA CYS A 60 9.09 -6.67 -10.59
C CYS A 60 7.94 -7.10 -9.66
N ASN A 61 8.19 -7.29 -8.37
CA ASN A 61 7.19 -7.81 -7.44
C ASN A 61 6.95 -6.95 -6.19
N ARG A 62 7.55 -5.77 -6.11
CA ARG A 62 7.35 -4.82 -4.99
C ARG A 62 6.97 -3.44 -5.51
N TYR A 63 5.95 -2.88 -4.91
CA TYR A 63 5.49 -1.52 -5.16
C TYR A 63 5.53 -0.74 -3.85
N ILE A 64 6.49 0.18 -3.73
CA ILE A 64 6.69 0.99 -2.53
C ILE A 64 5.81 2.24 -2.64
N ILE A 65 5.09 2.56 -1.58
CA ILE A 65 4.28 3.76 -1.47
C ILE A 65 4.82 4.66 -0.35
N SER A 66 5.17 5.90 -0.71
CA SER A 66 5.59 6.91 0.26
C SER A 66 4.41 7.49 1.03
N GLN A 67 4.68 8.16 2.14
CA GLN A 67 3.68 8.86 2.94
C GLN A 67 2.47 7.98 3.33
N CYS A 68 2.72 6.74 3.68
CA CYS A 68 1.66 5.82 4.10
C CYS A 68 1.19 6.17 5.51
N THR A 69 0.04 6.82 5.63
CA THR A 69 -0.52 7.29 6.90
C THR A 69 -1.76 6.51 7.34
N SER A 70 -2.34 5.70 6.45
CA SER A 70 -3.54 4.92 6.73
C SER A 70 -3.61 3.63 5.92
N ALA A 71 -4.49 2.70 6.34
CA ALA A 71 -4.77 1.47 5.59
C ALA A 71 -5.38 1.77 4.21
N LEU A 72 -6.12 2.87 4.09
CA LEU A 72 -6.71 3.32 2.84
C LEU A 72 -5.66 3.48 1.74
N ASN A 73 -4.49 4.07 2.03
CA ASN A 73 -3.45 4.30 1.01
C ASN A 73 -2.99 3.00 0.34
N VAL A 74 -2.86 1.92 1.10
CA VAL A 74 -2.51 0.60 0.56
C VAL A 74 -3.65 0.02 -0.30
N ILE A 75 -4.88 0.21 0.13
CA ILE A 75 -6.07 -0.26 -0.61
C ILE A 75 -6.27 0.53 -1.90
N GLU A 76 -5.99 1.84 -1.89
CA GLU A 76 -6.02 2.68 -3.10
C GLU A 76 -5.03 2.16 -4.16
N VAL A 77 -3.84 1.75 -3.76
CA VAL A 77 -2.87 1.14 -4.69
C VAL A 77 -3.38 -0.20 -5.23
N LEU A 78 -3.97 -1.06 -4.40
CA LEU A 78 -4.61 -2.30 -4.89
C LEU A 78 -5.74 -2.00 -5.88
N ALA A 79 -6.51 -0.96 -5.64
CA ALA A 79 -7.57 -0.53 -6.54
C ALA A 79 -7.03 0.00 -7.87
N LEU A 80 -5.90 0.74 -7.84
CA LEU A 80 -5.23 1.19 -9.06
C LEU A 80 -4.75 0.02 -9.92
N PHE A 81 -4.19 -1.04 -9.32
CA PHE A 81 -3.89 -2.27 -10.05
C PHE A 81 -5.15 -2.86 -10.69
N LYS A 82 -6.25 -2.96 -9.94
CA LYS A 82 -7.53 -3.45 -10.46
C LYS A 82 -8.03 -2.62 -11.64
N ILE A 83 -8.03 -1.29 -11.51
CA ILE A 83 -8.52 -0.34 -12.52
C ILE A 83 -7.64 -0.42 -13.79
N SER A 84 -6.35 -0.68 -13.67
CA SER A 84 -5.42 -0.83 -14.79
C SER A 84 -5.49 -2.21 -15.47
N GLY A 85 -6.52 -3.00 -15.19
CA GLY A 85 -6.82 -4.27 -15.85
C GLY A 85 -6.22 -5.51 -15.19
N TRP A 86 -5.66 -5.40 -13.98
CA TRP A 86 -5.25 -6.58 -13.21
C TRP A 86 -6.47 -7.27 -12.60
N ASN A 87 -6.48 -8.60 -12.63
CA ASN A 87 -7.41 -9.34 -11.79
C ASN A 87 -6.97 -9.18 -10.32
N ILE A 88 -7.80 -8.57 -9.48
CA ILE A 88 -7.50 -8.33 -8.06
C ILE A 88 -7.15 -9.60 -7.29
N ASN A 89 -7.66 -10.74 -7.75
CA ASN A 89 -7.35 -12.05 -7.17
C ASN A 89 -6.01 -12.63 -7.65
N GLU A 90 -5.33 -11.95 -8.59
CA GLU A 90 -4.08 -12.41 -9.23
C GLU A 90 -2.99 -11.33 -9.15
N VAL A 91 -3.19 -10.27 -8.37
CA VAL A 91 -2.17 -9.23 -8.17
C VAL A 91 -0.97 -9.83 -7.43
N ASN A 92 0.10 -10.08 -8.18
CA ASN A 92 1.36 -10.65 -7.69
C ASN A 92 2.36 -9.55 -7.32
N MET A 93 1.89 -8.58 -6.54
CA MET A 93 2.70 -7.46 -6.04
C MET A 93 2.66 -7.41 -4.53
N ASP A 94 3.82 -7.25 -3.91
CA ASP A 94 3.92 -6.86 -2.52
C ASP A 94 3.78 -5.34 -2.46
N ILE A 95 2.72 -4.84 -1.84
CA ILE A 95 2.58 -3.41 -1.59
C ILE A 95 3.32 -3.10 -0.31
N VAL A 96 4.32 -2.23 -0.43
CA VAL A 96 5.26 -1.91 0.65
C VAL A 96 4.96 -0.51 1.17
N PRO A 97 4.27 -0.38 2.32
CA PRO A 97 4.08 0.92 2.94
C PRO A 97 5.42 1.44 3.48
N LEU A 98 5.71 2.71 3.19
CA LEU A 98 6.86 3.42 3.72
C LEU A 98 6.38 4.41 4.79
N PHE A 99 6.92 4.26 6.00
CA PHE A 99 6.73 5.18 7.13
C PHE A 99 7.98 6.03 7.27
N GLU A 100 7.87 7.33 7.06
CA GLU A 100 9.02 8.23 6.85
C GLU A 100 9.33 9.12 8.05
N THR A 101 8.30 9.71 8.67
CA THR A 101 8.46 10.63 9.79
C THR A 101 8.45 9.91 11.13
N ILE A 102 8.87 10.59 12.20
CA ILE A 102 8.76 10.05 13.56
C ILE A 102 7.31 9.72 13.91
N ASP A 103 6.39 10.59 13.53
CA ASP A 103 4.95 10.39 13.72
C ASP A 103 4.42 9.16 12.97
N ASP A 104 4.89 8.94 11.73
CA ASP A 104 4.50 7.76 10.95
C ASP A 104 5.02 6.48 11.60
N LEU A 105 6.28 6.48 12.09
CA LEU A 105 6.86 5.34 12.78
C LEU A 105 6.07 4.97 14.04
N VAL A 106 5.58 5.96 14.80
CA VAL A 106 4.72 5.75 15.97
C VAL A 106 3.38 5.15 15.56
N LYS A 107 2.79 5.60 14.45
CA LYS A 107 1.47 5.16 13.98
C LYS A 107 1.50 3.87 13.18
N ALA A 108 2.67 3.47 12.64
CA ALA A 108 2.82 2.30 11.79
C ALA A 108 2.15 1.02 12.32
N PRO A 109 2.26 0.64 13.60
CA PRO A 109 1.58 -0.54 14.12
C PRO A 109 0.06 -0.45 14.02
N ILE A 110 -0.53 0.74 14.25
CA ILE A 110 -1.98 0.97 14.18
C ILE A 110 -2.46 0.86 12.74
N VAL A 111 -1.73 1.49 11.80
CA VAL A 111 -2.04 1.44 10.36
C VAL A 111 -1.98 0.00 9.84
N MET A 112 -0.90 -0.72 10.17
CA MET A 112 -0.74 -2.10 9.73
C MET A 112 -1.76 -3.05 10.37
N LYS A 113 -2.12 -2.84 11.63
CA LYS A 113 -3.20 -3.59 12.28
C LYS A 113 -4.52 -3.40 11.54
N SER A 114 -4.90 -2.15 11.29
CA SER A 114 -6.13 -1.84 10.54
C SER A 114 -6.13 -2.51 9.16
N LEU A 115 -5.00 -2.49 8.46
CA LEU A 115 -4.83 -3.13 7.17
C LEU A 115 -4.98 -4.66 7.27
N TYR A 116 -4.35 -5.30 8.26
CA TYR A 116 -4.42 -6.74 8.47
C TYR A 116 -5.82 -7.23 8.89
N GLU A 117 -6.66 -6.37 9.42
CA GLU A 117 -8.04 -6.68 9.77
C GLU A 117 -8.98 -6.69 8.56
N LEU A 118 -8.61 -6.06 7.44
CA LEU A 118 -9.42 -6.00 6.22
C LEU A 118 -9.48 -7.37 5.52
N PRO A 119 -10.68 -7.92 5.24
CA PRO A 119 -10.83 -9.21 4.57
C PRO A 119 -10.17 -9.24 3.18
N SER A 120 -10.25 -8.16 2.42
CA SER A 120 -9.64 -7.99 1.10
C SER A 120 -8.13 -8.12 1.17
N TYR A 121 -7.50 -7.43 2.15
CA TYR A 121 -6.05 -7.48 2.33
C TYR A 121 -5.56 -8.82 2.89
N LYS A 122 -6.32 -9.43 3.79
CA LYS A 122 -6.06 -10.82 4.23
C LYS A 122 -6.01 -11.79 3.05
N SER A 123 -6.94 -11.66 2.12
CA SER A 123 -6.97 -12.48 0.91
C SER A 123 -5.75 -12.24 0.03
N HIS A 124 -5.32 -10.98 -0.09
CA HIS A 124 -4.08 -10.61 -0.79
C HIS A 124 -2.86 -11.23 -0.11
N LEU A 125 -2.69 -11.06 1.20
CA LEU A 125 -1.55 -11.61 1.96
C LEU A 125 -1.46 -13.15 1.89
N LYS A 126 -2.59 -13.85 1.90
CA LYS A 126 -2.58 -15.31 1.72
C LYS A 126 -1.93 -15.73 0.40
N ARG A 127 -2.20 -15.01 -0.70
CA ARG A 127 -1.56 -15.25 -1.99
C ARG A 127 -0.08 -14.92 -1.95
N ARG A 128 0.31 -13.92 -1.16
CA ARG A 128 1.70 -13.52 -0.91
C ARG A 128 2.37 -14.36 0.19
N LYS A 129 1.87 -15.58 0.48
CA LYS A 129 2.41 -16.52 1.48
C LYS A 129 2.44 -15.94 2.90
N ASN A 130 1.49 -15.07 3.23
CA ASN A 130 1.40 -14.30 4.48
C ASN A 130 2.68 -13.50 4.77
N ARG A 131 3.32 -12.94 3.75
CA ARG A 131 4.48 -12.06 3.88
C ARG A 131 4.09 -10.62 3.68
N GLN A 132 4.67 -9.75 4.50
CA GLN A 132 4.53 -8.30 4.40
C GLN A 132 5.89 -7.65 4.46
N THR A 133 6.24 -6.89 3.45
CA THR A 133 7.40 -6.00 3.50
C THR A 133 6.94 -4.62 3.96
N ILE A 134 7.69 -4.02 4.89
CA ILE A 134 7.45 -2.66 5.41
C ILE A 134 8.76 -1.89 5.29
N MET A 135 8.69 -0.70 4.71
CA MET A 135 9.85 0.20 4.62
C MET A 135 9.80 1.24 5.73
N LEU A 136 10.93 1.46 6.40
CA LEU A 136 11.06 2.40 7.49
C LEU A 136 12.08 3.47 7.10
N GLY A 137 11.64 4.72 6.99
CA GLY A 137 12.44 5.82 6.46
C GLY A 137 13.47 6.32 7.45
N PHE A 138 14.74 6.00 7.23
CA PHE A 138 15.85 6.49 8.05
C PHE A 138 16.21 7.95 7.75
N SER A 139 16.32 8.30 6.47
CA SER A 139 16.78 9.64 6.03
C SER A 139 15.82 10.75 6.47
N ASP A 140 14.53 10.54 6.24
CA ASP A 140 13.51 11.54 6.53
C ASP A 140 13.22 11.61 8.04
N GLY A 141 13.22 10.48 8.73
CA GLY A 141 13.17 10.43 10.19
C GLY A 141 14.35 11.15 10.84
N THR A 142 15.55 11.09 10.23
CA THR A 142 16.73 11.83 10.71
C THR A 142 16.58 13.33 10.52
N LYS A 143 16.00 13.78 9.41
CA LYS A 143 15.71 15.20 9.16
C LYS A 143 14.63 15.72 10.11
N ASP A 144 13.66 14.89 10.47
CA ASP A 144 12.52 15.24 11.32
C ASP A 144 12.93 15.28 12.82
N GLY A 145 13.52 14.20 13.34
CA GLY A 145 13.79 14.03 14.77
C GLY A 145 15.26 13.98 15.17
N GLY A 146 16.18 14.05 14.21
CA GLY A 146 17.61 13.85 14.43
C GLY A 146 18.02 12.38 14.50
N TYR A 147 19.31 12.13 14.34
CA TYR A 147 19.87 10.78 14.17
C TYR A 147 19.51 9.78 15.29
N LEU A 148 19.67 10.19 16.54
CA LEU A 148 19.40 9.30 17.68
C LEU A 148 17.93 8.94 17.81
N MET A 149 17.05 9.93 17.65
CA MET A 149 15.61 9.73 17.71
C MET A 149 15.13 8.84 16.57
N ALA A 150 15.59 9.09 15.34
CA ALA A 150 15.23 8.28 14.18
C ALA A 150 15.58 6.79 14.39
N ASN A 151 16.84 6.49 14.79
CA ASN A 151 17.27 5.12 15.08
C ASN A 151 16.45 4.47 16.19
N TRP A 152 16.17 5.21 17.27
CA TRP A 152 15.37 4.70 18.37
C TRP A 152 13.95 4.39 17.93
N MET A 153 13.33 5.27 17.14
CA MET A 153 11.96 5.09 16.66
C MET A 153 11.84 3.95 15.65
N ILE A 154 12.82 3.79 14.74
CA ILE A 154 12.90 2.65 13.85
C ILE A 154 13.00 1.34 14.64
N TYR A 155 13.87 1.29 15.67
CA TYR A 155 13.98 0.11 16.53
C TYR A 155 12.63 -0.20 17.21
N LYS A 156 11.97 0.79 17.78
CA LYS A 156 10.68 0.64 18.42
C LYS A 156 9.58 0.19 17.44
N ALA A 157 9.52 0.81 16.26
CA ALA A 157 8.58 0.42 15.22
C ALA A 157 8.80 -1.05 14.81
N LYS A 158 10.04 -1.48 14.57
CA LYS A 158 10.37 -2.88 14.25
C LYS A 158 9.92 -3.84 15.36
N GLU A 159 10.15 -3.49 16.64
CA GLU A 159 9.72 -4.31 17.77
C GLU A 159 8.19 -4.50 17.81
N GLU A 160 7.44 -3.39 17.73
CA GLU A 160 5.99 -3.40 17.83
C GLU A 160 5.33 -4.04 16.60
N LEU A 161 5.80 -3.70 15.40
CA LEU A 161 5.34 -4.31 14.15
C LEU A 161 5.60 -5.81 14.11
N SER A 162 6.76 -6.27 14.59
CA SER A 162 7.08 -7.70 14.65
C SER A 162 6.15 -8.47 15.58
N LYS A 163 5.87 -7.91 16.78
CA LYS A 163 4.92 -8.52 17.73
C LYS A 163 3.52 -8.60 17.14
N MET A 164 3.04 -7.49 16.63
CA MET A 164 1.69 -7.39 16.06
C MET A 164 1.54 -8.31 14.83
N SER A 165 2.47 -8.29 13.89
CA SER A 165 2.41 -9.14 12.70
C SER A 165 2.38 -10.63 13.05
N LYS A 166 3.14 -11.04 14.08
CA LYS A 166 3.12 -12.42 14.57
C LYS A 166 1.75 -12.84 15.13
N GLU A 167 1.03 -11.94 15.80
CA GLU A 167 -0.33 -12.19 16.30
C GLU A 167 -1.32 -12.47 15.15
N TYR A 168 -1.09 -11.87 13.98
CA TYR A 168 -1.88 -12.08 12.77
C TYR A 168 -1.37 -13.24 11.88
N GLY A 169 -0.29 -13.92 12.29
CA GLY A 169 0.33 -15.00 11.52
C GLY A 169 1.01 -14.52 10.24
N ILE A 170 1.53 -13.29 10.26
CA ILE A 170 2.18 -12.64 9.12
C ILE A 170 3.68 -12.59 9.37
N ASP A 171 4.44 -13.04 8.36
CA ASP A 171 5.90 -12.94 8.31
C ASP A 171 6.28 -11.55 7.79
N VAL A 172 6.82 -10.70 8.68
CA VAL A 172 7.17 -9.32 8.33
C VAL A 172 8.64 -9.20 7.98
N MET A 173 8.91 -8.51 6.89
CA MET A 173 10.26 -8.14 6.45
C MET A 173 10.40 -6.61 6.50
N PHE A 174 11.48 -6.13 7.11
CA PHE A 174 11.79 -4.71 7.14
C PHE A 174 12.86 -4.36 6.11
N PHE A 175 12.66 -3.19 5.51
CA PHE A 175 13.56 -2.57 4.57
C PHE A 175 13.80 -1.12 5.05
N ASP A 176 15.07 -0.72 5.27
CA ASP A 176 15.49 0.58 5.78
C ASP A 176 16.76 1.07 5.09
#